data_612764ffa6733fa202a1daf00e6734b2
#
_entry.id   612764ffa6733fa202a1daf00e6734b2
#
_cell.length_a   1.000
_cell.length_b   1.000
_cell.length_c   1.000
_cell.angle_alpha   90.00
_cell.angle_beta   90.00
_cell.angle_gamma   90.00
#
_symmetry.space_group_name_H-M   'P 1'
#
loop_
_entity.id
_entity.type
_entity.pdbx_description
1 polymer ?
#
loop_
_entity_poly.entity_id
_entity_poly.type
_entity_poly.pdbx_seq_one_letter_code
_entity_poly.pdbx_strand_id
1 'polypeptide(L)'
;MPHFAEATSQLVTLVASAGVPSLRLPPGTAILAAMVALVLASTSPYRKALLERLGVPFECVAPGVDEEKARGTETSPIAIARLLARAKAAAVSKLRPDAVVIGSDQVCALDETILGKPGSKEGAEAQLKLLRGKSHLLITAVAVQHGSKVEEFVDVTTLRMRDLTDAEVRRYVELDQPVDCAGSYMFERAGVALFDRVEGEDHTAIVGLPLVKLCGVLRGVGVGV
;
A
#
# COMPACT_ATOMS: atom_id res chain seq x y z
N MET A 1 19.85 -22.67 -23.72
CA MET A 1 19.73 -22.60 -22.28
C MET A 1 20.12 -23.90 -21.58
N PRO A 2 21.41 -24.33 -21.62
CA PRO A 2 21.85 -25.53 -20.89
C PRO A 2 22.84 -25.28 -19.74
N HIS A 3 23.19 -24.03 -19.40
CA HIS A 3 24.24 -23.78 -18.41
C HIS A 3 23.82 -23.72 -16.94
N PHE A 4 22.53 -23.77 -16.63
CA PHE A 4 22.04 -23.73 -15.23
C PHE A 4 21.94 -25.09 -14.55
N ALA A 5 21.84 -26.17 -15.32
CA ALA A 5 21.71 -27.52 -14.76
C ALA A 5 23.05 -28.14 -14.33
N GLU A 6 24.17 -27.75 -14.97
CA GLU A 6 25.51 -28.26 -14.62
C GLU A 6 26.09 -27.69 -13.34
N ALA A 7 25.77 -26.40 -13.02
CA ALA A 7 26.26 -25.77 -11.78
C ALA A 7 25.65 -26.40 -10.53
N THR A 8 24.40 -26.83 -10.60
CA THR A 8 23.70 -27.47 -9.45
C THR A 8 24.22 -28.87 -9.18
N SER A 9 24.63 -29.62 -10.23
CA SER A 9 25.19 -30.97 -10.10
C SER A 9 26.57 -30.98 -9.44
N GLN A 10 27.42 -29.98 -9.70
CA GLN A 10 28.75 -29.89 -9.12
C GLN A 10 28.74 -29.50 -7.63
N LEU A 11 27.79 -28.70 -7.20
CA LEU A 11 27.65 -28.35 -5.78
C LEU A 11 27.21 -29.53 -4.91
N VAL A 12 26.36 -30.40 -5.43
CA VAL A 12 25.90 -31.61 -4.73
C VAL A 12 27.03 -32.62 -4.56
N THR A 13 27.95 -32.71 -5.50
CA THR A 13 29.09 -33.65 -5.44
C THR A 13 30.18 -33.17 -4.47
N LEU A 14 30.37 -31.86 -4.28
CA LEU A 14 31.39 -31.34 -3.36
C LEU A 14 31.02 -31.51 -1.88
N VAL A 15 29.72 -31.51 -1.53
CA VAL A 15 29.26 -31.71 -0.16
C VAL A 15 29.33 -33.16 0.31
N ALA A 16 29.32 -34.12 -0.62
CA ALA A 16 29.40 -35.55 -0.32
C ALA A 16 30.81 -36.03 0.09
N SER A 17 31.87 -35.23 -0.18
CA SER A 17 33.26 -35.61 0.13
C SER A 17 33.79 -35.12 1.47
N ALA A 18 33.03 -34.32 2.23
CA ALA A 18 33.49 -33.66 3.43
C ALA A 18 33.12 -34.37 4.77
N GLY A 19 32.73 -35.66 4.75
CA GLY A 19 32.58 -36.44 5.99
C GLY A 19 31.64 -35.87 7.06
N VAL A 20 30.69 -35.03 6.72
CA VAL A 20 29.68 -34.49 7.64
C VAL A 20 28.64 -35.60 7.88
N PRO A 21 28.35 -35.97 9.16
CA PRO A 21 27.31 -36.98 9.41
C PRO A 21 25.99 -36.52 8.81
N SER A 22 25.40 -37.31 7.92
CA SER A 22 24.11 -37.03 7.33
C SER A 22 23.07 -37.00 8.45
N LEU A 23 22.61 -35.84 8.80
CA LEU A 23 21.37 -35.68 9.58
C LEU A 23 20.23 -36.24 8.71
N ARG A 24 19.88 -37.51 8.91
CA ARG A 24 18.65 -38.09 8.36
C ARG A 24 17.50 -37.48 9.15
N LEU A 25 16.86 -36.46 8.59
CA LEU A 25 15.56 -36.04 9.07
C LEU A 25 14.57 -37.19 8.94
N PRO A 26 13.75 -37.50 9.92
CA PRO A 26 12.77 -38.59 9.82
C PRO A 26 11.81 -38.32 8.64
N PRO A 27 11.38 -39.37 7.91
CA PRO A 27 10.42 -39.22 6.81
C PRO A 27 9.10 -38.68 7.41
N GLY A 28 8.69 -37.51 7.01
CA GLY A 28 7.47 -36.84 7.48
C GLY A 28 7.70 -35.51 8.22
N THR A 29 8.93 -35.08 8.45
CA THR A 29 9.19 -33.72 8.95
C THR A 29 9.16 -32.75 7.76
N ALA A 30 7.96 -32.50 7.22
CA ALA A 30 7.73 -31.23 6.54
C ALA A 30 7.95 -30.15 7.62
N ILE A 31 9.09 -29.45 7.56
CA ILE A 31 9.23 -28.19 8.25
C ILE A 31 8.20 -27.30 7.57
N LEU A 32 6.98 -27.32 8.09
CA LEU A 32 6.00 -26.29 7.86
C LEU A 32 6.66 -25.05 8.49
N ALA A 33 7.50 -24.34 7.74
CA ALA A 33 7.90 -23.01 8.12
C ALA A 33 6.58 -22.30 8.42
N ALA A 34 6.32 -22.01 9.68
CA ALA A 34 5.10 -21.36 10.10
C ALA A 34 5.02 -20.07 9.27
N MET A 35 4.17 -20.07 8.25
CA MET A 35 3.99 -18.91 7.39
C MET A 35 3.48 -17.80 8.31
N VAL A 36 4.28 -16.75 8.44
CA VAL A 36 3.90 -15.59 9.25
C VAL A 36 2.61 -15.04 8.66
N ALA A 37 1.55 -14.99 9.46
CA ALA A 37 0.25 -14.50 9.02
C ALA A 37 0.37 -13.04 8.59
N LEU A 38 -0.13 -12.71 7.41
CA LEU A 38 -0.14 -11.34 6.88
C LEU A 38 -1.55 -10.75 7.01
N VAL A 39 -1.64 -9.54 7.54
CA VAL A 39 -2.91 -8.85 7.75
C VAL A 39 -2.84 -7.43 7.17
N LEU A 40 -3.83 -7.07 6.37
CA LEU A 40 -4.05 -5.71 5.90
C LEU A 40 -5.08 -5.02 6.82
N ALA A 41 -4.63 -4.01 7.57
CA ALA A 41 -5.48 -3.19 8.44
C ALA A 41 -6.25 -2.15 7.62
N SER A 42 -7.16 -2.60 6.77
CA SER A 42 -7.91 -1.74 5.85
C SER A 42 -9.20 -2.40 5.38
N THR A 43 -10.23 -1.57 5.15
CA THR A 43 -11.48 -1.95 4.46
C THR A 43 -11.48 -1.52 2.99
N SER A 44 -10.40 -0.85 2.51
CA SER A 44 -10.31 -0.37 1.13
C SER A 44 -10.23 -1.52 0.12
N PRO A 45 -11.17 -1.63 -0.82
CA PRO A 45 -11.11 -2.63 -1.88
C PRO A 45 -9.90 -2.42 -2.81
N TYR A 46 -9.46 -1.18 -2.97
CA TYR A 46 -8.31 -0.81 -3.80
C TYR A 46 -7.00 -1.34 -3.23
N ARG A 47 -6.76 -1.12 -1.92
CA ARG A 47 -5.57 -1.65 -1.23
C ARG A 47 -5.57 -3.17 -1.19
N LYS A 48 -6.75 -3.79 -1.00
CA LYS A 48 -6.91 -5.24 -1.06
C LYS A 48 -6.49 -5.76 -2.44
N ALA A 49 -7.04 -5.20 -3.52
CA ALA A 49 -6.71 -5.60 -4.90
C ALA A 49 -5.22 -5.41 -5.24
N LEU A 50 -4.57 -4.37 -4.70
CA LEU A 50 -3.13 -4.21 -4.85
C LEU A 50 -2.35 -5.31 -4.14
N LEU A 51 -2.68 -5.63 -2.89
CA LEU A 51 -1.96 -6.64 -2.13
C LEU A 51 -2.16 -8.05 -2.71
N GLU A 52 -3.33 -8.36 -3.28
CA GLU A 52 -3.61 -9.60 -4.01
C GLU A 52 -2.64 -9.85 -5.17
N ARG A 53 -2.10 -8.79 -5.78
CA ARG A 53 -1.09 -8.91 -6.87
C ARG A 53 0.20 -9.59 -6.43
N LEU A 54 0.51 -9.61 -5.14
CA LEU A 54 1.70 -10.26 -4.60
C LEU A 54 1.57 -11.78 -4.49
N GLY A 55 0.37 -12.33 -4.66
CA GLY A 55 0.12 -13.79 -4.64
C GLY A 55 0.33 -14.45 -3.28
N VAL A 56 0.44 -13.68 -2.20
CA VAL A 56 0.58 -14.20 -0.84
C VAL A 56 -0.77 -14.19 -0.12
N PRO A 57 -1.08 -15.20 0.71
CA PRO A 57 -2.31 -15.20 1.49
C PRO A 57 -2.28 -14.10 2.56
N PHE A 58 -3.37 -13.37 2.72
CA PHE A 58 -3.55 -12.37 3.75
C PHE A 58 -5.01 -12.24 4.19
N GLU A 59 -5.23 -11.67 5.37
CA GLU A 59 -6.53 -11.29 5.90
C GLU A 59 -6.72 -9.77 5.84
N CYS A 60 -7.95 -9.29 5.57
CA CYS A 60 -8.31 -7.88 5.75
C CYS A 60 -9.05 -7.72 7.07
N VAL A 61 -8.60 -6.80 7.91
CA VAL A 61 -9.23 -6.48 9.19
C VAL A 61 -9.51 -4.98 9.26
N ALA A 62 -10.75 -4.61 9.60
CA ALA A 62 -11.11 -3.21 9.80
C ALA A 62 -10.36 -2.65 11.02
N PRO A 63 -9.60 -1.54 10.88
CA PRO A 63 -8.80 -1.01 11.97
C PRO A 63 -9.62 -0.32 13.06
N GLY A 64 -10.84 0.14 12.77
CA GLY A 64 -11.72 0.79 13.76
C GLY A 64 -11.11 2.05 14.39
N VAL A 65 -10.24 2.77 13.68
CA VAL A 65 -9.57 3.97 14.17
C VAL A 65 -10.45 5.19 13.95
N ASP A 66 -10.62 6.00 14.99
CA ASP A 66 -11.15 7.35 14.90
C ASP A 66 -10.04 8.26 14.33
N GLU A 67 -10.16 8.57 13.03
CA GLU A 67 -9.11 9.30 12.30
C GLU A 67 -8.98 10.75 12.75
N GLU A 68 -10.08 11.42 13.14
CA GLU A 68 -10.03 12.78 13.66
C GLU A 68 -9.30 12.83 15.00
N LYS A 69 -9.62 11.92 15.89
CA LYS A 69 -8.96 11.81 17.19
C LYS A 69 -7.47 11.42 17.04
N ALA A 70 -7.16 10.52 16.12
CA ALA A 70 -5.78 10.11 15.86
C ALA A 70 -4.94 11.23 15.24
N ARG A 71 -5.53 12.03 14.37
CA ARG A 71 -4.90 13.22 13.77
C ARG A 71 -4.65 14.32 14.82
N GLY A 72 -5.57 14.54 15.74
CA GLY A 72 -5.50 15.62 16.73
C GLY A 72 -5.34 17.01 16.08
N THR A 73 -4.34 17.77 16.49
CA THR A 73 -4.03 19.12 15.97
C THR A 73 -3.00 19.14 14.84
N GLU A 74 -2.57 17.96 14.33
CA GLU A 74 -1.57 17.87 13.27
C GLU A 74 -2.13 18.45 11.96
N THR A 75 -1.33 19.28 11.28
CA THR A 75 -1.70 19.94 10.02
C THR A 75 -0.82 19.51 8.84
N SER A 76 0.37 18.97 9.11
CA SER A 76 1.26 18.50 8.04
C SER A 76 0.69 17.26 7.32
N PRO A 77 0.44 17.32 5.99
CA PRO A 77 -0.11 16.18 5.25
C PRO A 77 0.70 14.89 5.41
N ILE A 78 2.03 14.98 5.42
CA ILE A 78 2.93 13.83 5.60
C ILE A 78 2.81 13.26 7.01
N ALA A 79 2.77 14.12 8.04
CA ALA A 79 2.66 13.67 9.42
C ALA A 79 1.30 13.01 9.66
N ILE A 80 0.22 13.55 9.11
CA ILE A 80 -1.13 12.97 9.20
C ILE A 80 -1.16 11.58 8.57
N ALA A 81 -0.66 11.43 7.33
CA ALA A 81 -0.63 10.14 6.66
C ALA A 81 0.13 9.09 7.50
N ARG A 82 1.29 9.46 8.07
CA ARG A 82 2.08 8.58 8.97
C ARG A 82 1.33 8.21 10.24
N LEU A 83 0.75 9.20 10.93
CA LEU A 83 -0.01 8.97 12.16
C LEU A 83 -1.16 8.00 11.93
N LEU A 84 -1.92 8.19 10.85
CA LEU A 84 -3.07 7.35 10.53
C LEU A 84 -2.64 5.93 10.08
N ALA A 85 -1.59 5.80 9.26
CA ALA A 85 -1.05 4.50 8.89
C ALA A 85 -0.58 3.70 10.12
N ARG A 86 0.17 4.35 11.02
CA ARG A 86 0.63 3.77 12.29
C ARG A 86 -0.54 3.39 13.20
N ALA A 87 -1.51 4.26 13.37
CA ALA A 87 -2.67 4.01 14.21
C ALA A 87 -3.46 2.80 13.72
N LYS A 88 -3.65 2.66 12.38
CA LYS A 88 -4.32 1.53 11.75
C LYS A 88 -3.56 0.22 11.98
N ALA A 89 -2.24 0.21 11.77
CA ALA A 89 -1.41 -0.96 12.02
C ALA A 89 -1.45 -1.37 13.50
N ALA A 90 -1.27 -0.43 14.42
CA ALA A 90 -1.26 -0.68 15.85
C ALA A 90 -2.59 -1.20 16.40
N ALA A 91 -3.72 -0.69 15.88
CA ALA A 91 -5.06 -1.14 16.29
C ALA A 91 -5.27 -2.62 15.96
N VAL A 92 -4.87 -3.05 14.76
CA VAL A 92 -5.05 -4.44 14.31
C VAL A 92 -3.98 -5.35 14.90
N SER A 93 -2.73 -4.88 15.11
CA SER A 93 -1.67 -5.66 15.76
C SER A 93 -2.05 -6.09 17.18
N LYS A 94 -2.82 -5.29 17.92
CA LYS A 94 -3.37 -5.69 19.22
C LYS A 94 -4.33 -6.87 19.14
N LEU A 95 -5.02 -7.04 18.02
CA LEU A 95 -5.96 -8.13 17.76
C LEU A 95 -5.27 -9.37 17.16
N ARG A 96 -4.10 -9.17 16.55
CA ARG A 96 -3.31 -10.17 15.84
C ARG A 96 -1.82 -10.05 16.21
N PRO A 97 -1.43 -10.35 17.46
CA PRO A 97 -0.09 -10.06 18.00
C PRO A 97 1.04 -10.80 17.27
N ASP A 98 0.74 -11.98 16.69
CA ASP A 98 1.72 -12.84 16.01
C ASP A 98 1.77 -12.59 14.48
N ALA A 99 0.94 -11.69 13.96
CA ALA A 99 0.87 -11.40 12.54
C ALA A 99 1.79 -10.23 12.14
N VAL A 100 2.18 -10.20 10.87
CA VAL A 100 2.68 -9.00 10.19
C VAL A 100 1.48 -8.18 9.77
N VAL A 101 1.34 -6.98 10.31
CA VAL A 101 0.19 -6.10 10.06
C VAL A 101 0.61 -4.90 9.22
N ILE A 102 -0.06 -4.70 8.10
CA ILE A 102 0.12 -3.55 7.20
C ILE A 102 -0.98 -2.52 7.48
N GLY A 103 -0.60 -1.34 7.96
CA GLY A 103 -1.47 -0.16 8.01
C GLY A 103 -1.08 0.80 6.89
N SER A 104 -2.05 1.42 6.23
CA SER A 104 -1.79 2.44 5.21
C SER A 104 -2.80 3.56 5.28
N ASP A 105 -2.31 4.77 5.04
CA ASP A 105 -3.16 5.94 4.87
C ASP A 105 -2.71 6.80 3.68
N GLN A 106 -3.65 7.54 3.10
CA GLN A 106 -3.39 8.38 1.94
C GLN A 106 -4.04 9.75 2.10
N VAL A 107 -3.26 10.78 1.87
CA VAL A 107 -3.68 12.19 1.94
C VAL A 107 -3.45 12.85 0.59
N CYS A 108 -4.49 13.51 0.06
CA CYS A 108 -4.38 14.41 -1.09
C CYS A 108 -4.20 15.84 -0.58
N ALA A 109 -3.17 16.55 -1.05
CA ALA A 109 -2.87 17.92 -0.62
C ALA A 109 -2.64 18.84 -1.82
N LEU A 110 -3.41 19.92 -1.87
CA LEU A 110 -3.17 21.05 -2.78
C LEU A 110 -2.58 22.19 -1.95
N ASP A 111 -1.30 22.46 -2.16
CA ASP A 111 -0.52 23.35 -1.28
C ASP A 111 -0.65 22.88 0.19
N GLU A 112 -1.15 23.72 1.08
CA GLU A 112 -1.40 23.39 2.48
C GLU A 112 -2.80 22.82 2.74
N THR A 113 -3.67 22.78 1.71
CA THR A 113 -5.06 22.35 1.85
C THR A 113 -5.16 20.84 1.69
N ILE A 114 -5.62 20.16 2.71
CA ILE A 114 -5.89 18.71 2.65
C ILE A 114 -7.29 18.48 2.08
N LEU A 115 -7.36 17.67 1.02
CA LEU A 115 -8.58 17.26 0.37
C LEU A 115 -8.97 15.85 0.84
N GLY A 116 -9.98 15.79 1.69
CA GLY A 116 -10.54 14.53 2.18
C GLY A 116 -11.47 13.86 1.15
N LYS A 117 -12.21 12.85 1.61
CA LYS A 117 -13.27 12.24 0.81
C LYS A 117 -14.40 13.22 0.58
N PRO A 118 -14.89 13.42 -0.65
CA PRO A 118 -15.91 14.44 -0.94
C PRO A 118 -17.30 14.08 -0.40
N GLY A 119 -17.61 12.79 -0.21
CA GLY A 119 -18.85 12.30 0.36
C GLY A 119 -20.09 12.42 -0.55
N SER A 120 -20.03 13.23 -1.61
CA SER A 120 -21.10 13.39 -2.60
C SER A 120 -20.54 13.69 -3.99
N LYS A 121 -21.40 13.61 -5.03
CA LYS A 121 -21.03 13.98 -6.40
C LYS A 121 -20.71 15.47 -6.52
N GLU A 122 -21.48 16.32 -5.87
CA GLU A 122 -21.28 17.77 -5.84
C GLU A 122 -19.96 18.13 -5.16
N GLY A 123 -19.63 17.43 -4.04
CA GLY A 123 -18.34 17.53 -3.37
C GLY A 123 -17.18 17.10 -4.26
N ALA A 124 -17.36 16.01 -5.02
CA ALA A 124 -16.36 15.53 -5.97
C ALA A 124 -16.13 16.53 -7.11
N GLU A 125 -17.20 17.07 -7.70
CA GLU A 125 -17.08 18.13 -8.71
C GLU A 125 -16.36 19.38 -8.17
N ALA A 126 -16.69 19.81 -6.95
CA ALA A 126 -16.04 20.97 -6.32
C ALA A 126 -14.54 20.75 -6.12
N GLN A 127 -14.13 19.56 -5.64
CA GLN A 127 -12.72 19.24 -5.47
C GLN A 127 -11.98 19.18 -6.81
N LEU A 128 -12.56 18.53 -7.84
CA LEU A 128 -11.94 18.46 -9.17
C LEU A 128 -11.81 19.85 -9.81
N LYS A 129 -12.79 20.73 -9.66
CA LYS A 129 -12.71 22.14 -10.10
C LYS A 129 -11.61 22.91 -9.36
N LEU A 130 -11.36 22.59 -8.09
CA LEU A 130 -10.26 23.17 -7.34
C LEU A 130 -8.88 22.70 -7.83
N LEU A 131 -8.78 21.42 -8.22
CA LEU A 131 -7.55 20.76 -8.68
C LEU A 131 -7.21 21.04 -10.16
N ARG A 132 -8.19 21.32 -11.00
CA ARG A 132 -7.97 21.49 -12.45
C ARG A 132 -6.89 22.52 -12.78
N GLY A 133 -6.03 22.19 -13.74
CA GLY A 133 -4.91 23.02 -14.15
C GLY A 133 -3.79 23.19 -13.12
N LYS A 134 -3.86 22.46 -11.97
CA LYS A 134 -2.87 22.57 -10.90
C LYS A 134 -2.13 21.27 -10.67
N SER A 135 -0.96 21.38 -10.03
CA SER A 135 -0.24 20.25 -9.44
C SER A 135 -0.63 20.09 -7.98
N HIS A 136 -0.76 18.87 -7.53
CA HIS A 136 -1.04 18.53 -6.15
C HIS A 136 -0.27 17.28 -5.74
N LEU A 137 -0.18 17.01 -4.44
CA LEU A 137 0.51 15.87 -3.88
C LEU A 137 -0.49 14.79 -3.46
N LEU A 138 -0.17 13.56 -3.75
CA LEU A 138 -0.79 12.39 -3.17
C LEU A 138 0.26 11.67 -2.31
N ILE A 139 0.03 11.67 -1.01
CA ILE A 139 0.97 11.21 0.00
C ILE A 139 0.44 9.91 0.58
N THR A 140 1.15 8.81 0.35
CA THR A 140 0.76 7.48 0.85
C THR A 140 1.77 6.99 1.87
N ALA A 141 1.34 6.87 3.12
CA ALA A 141 2.14 6.32 4.20
C ALA A 141 1.77 4.86 4.48
N VAL A 142 2.77 4.07 4.81
CA VAL A 142 2.63 2.67 5.21
C VAL A 142 3.39 2.45 6.51
N ALA A 143 2.78 1.70 7.42
CA ALA A 143 3.40 1.15 8.62
C ALA A 143 3.23 -0.36 8.62
N VAL A 144 4.33 -1.10 8.69
CA VAL A 144 4.34 -2.57 8.82
C VAL A 144 4.76 -2.91 10.25
N GLN A 145 3.87 -3.51 11.00
CA GLN A 145 4.10 -3.88 12.39
C GLN A 145 4.17 -5.40 12.56
N HIS A 146 5.23 -5.88 13.23
CA HIS A 146 5.38 -7.28 13.65
C HIS A 146 5.89 -7.33 15.08
N GLY A 147 5.04 -7.73 15.99
CA GLY A 147 5.31 -7.65 17.43
C GLY A 147 5.57 -6.20 17.87
N SER A 148 6.74 -5.95 18.46
CA SER A 148 7.17 -4.61 18.88
C SER A 148 7.88 -3.80 17.77
N LYS A 149 8.24 -4.43 16.66
CA LYS A 149 8.93 -3.75 15.56
C LYS A 149 7.93 -3.09 14.63
N VAL A 150 8.22 -1.84 14.23
CA VAL A 150 7.44 -1.09 13.27
C VAL A 150 8.40 -0.51 12.23
N GLU A 151 8.15 -0.83 10.97
CA GLU A 151 8.83 -0.21 9.82
C GLU A 151 7.86 0.72 9.10
N GLU A 152 8.31 1.92 8.78
CA GLU A 152 7.47 2.95 8.18
C GLU A 152 8.15 3.58 6.98
N PHE A 153 7.34 3.88 5.98
CA PHE A 153 7.80 4.66 4.83
C PHE A 153 6.66 5.50 4.26
N VAL A 154 7.03 6.49 3.46
CA VAL A 154 6.10 7.36 2.74
C VAL A 154 6.48 7.34 1.27
N ASP A 155 5.48 7.33 0.43
CA ASP A 155 5.58 7.62 -0.98
C ASP A 155 4.84 8.93 -1.29
N VAL A 156 5.45 9.79 -2.09
CA VAL A 156 4.87 11.07 -2.50
C VAL A 156 4.83 11.11 -4.01
N THR A 157 3.62 11.17 -4.55
CA THR A 157 3.40 11.34 -5.98
C THR A 157 2.89 12.75 -6.26
N THR A 158 3.51 13.44 -7.21
CA THR A 158 3.02 14.71 -7.75
C THR A 158 2.18 14.44 -8.98
N LEU A 159 0.93 14.91 -8.98
CA LEU A 159 0.02 14.80 -10.12
C LEU A 159 -0.35 16.19 -10.62
N ARG A 160 -0.23 16.41 -11.95
CA ARG A 160 -0.71 17.63 -12.59
C ARG A 160 -2.02 17.33 -13.32
N MET A 161 -3.09 17.93 -12.83
CA MET A 161 -4.39 17.79 -13.47
C MET A 161 -4.49 18.70 -14.71
N ARG A 162 -5.11 18.21 -15.76
CA ARG A 162 -5.44 18.98 -16.96
C ARG A 162 -6.33 20.17 -16.61
N ASP A 163 -6.34 21.18 -17.47
CA ASP A 163 -7.33 22.27 -17.40
C ASP A 163 -8.68 21.78 -17.95
N LEU A 164 -9.43 21.11 -17.08
CA LEU A 164 -10.68 20.47 -17.40
C LEU A 164 -11.82 21.48 -17.53
N THR A 165 -12.70 21.29 -18.50
CA THR A 165 -13.98 22.01 -18.55
C THR A 165 -14.96 21.47 -17.50
N ASP A 166 -15.98 22.25 -17.15
CA ASP A 166 -17.03 21.79 -16.24
C ASP A 166 -17.81 20.58 -16.79
N ALA A 167 -17.90 20.45 -18.11
CA ALA A 167 -18.53 19.29 -18.75
C ALA A 167 -17.69 18.02 -18.59
N GLU A 168 -16.37 18.11 -18.72
CA GLU A 168 -15.44 16.98 -18.49
C GLU A 168 -15.47 16.53 -17.02
N VAL A 169 -15.48 17.48 -16.07
CA VAL A 169 -15.59 17.18 -14.64
C VAL A 169 -16.89 16.42 -14.34
N ARG A 170 -18.04 16.93 -14.78
CA ARG A 170 -19.34 16.26 -14.57
C ARG A 170 -19.36 14.87 -15.20
N ARG A 171 -18.91 14.74 -16.47
CA ARG A 171 -18.84 13.45 -17.15
C ARG A 171 -18.01 12.43 -16.37
N TYR A 172 -16.85 12.86 -15.85
CA TYR A 172 -15.99 11.97 -15.08
C TYR A 172 -16.66 11.54 -13.75
N VAL A 173 -17.23 12.49 -13.00
CA VAL A 173 -17.92 12.18 -11.74
C VAL A 173 -19.09 11.22 -11.94
N GLU A 174 -19.86 11.39 -13.04
CA GLU A 174 -20.94 10.46 -13.38
C GLU A 174 -20.41 9.05 -13.71
N LEU A 175 -19.26 8.95 -14.39
CA LEU A 175 -18.67 7.69 -14.82
C LEU A 175 -18.11 6.88 -13.64
N ASP A 176 -17.25 7.49 -12.82
CA ASP A 176 -16.47 6.80 -11.78
C ASP A 176 -17.08 6.92 -10.39
N GLN A 177 -17.90 7.94 -10.11
CA GLN A 177 -18.52 8.22 -8.81
C GLN A 177 -17.50 8.22 -7.64
N PRO A 178 -16.44 9.05 -7.69
CA PRO A 178 -15.29 8.98 -6.80
C PRO A 178 -15.56 9.62 -5.41
N VAL A 179 -16.72 9.33 -4.81
CA VAL A 179 -17.21 9.98 -3.59
C VAL A 179 -16.46 9.55 -2.32
N ASP A 180 -15.80 8.41 -2.36
CA ASP A 180 -15.03 7.85 -1.23
C ASP A 180 -13.51 7.95 -1.41
N CYS A 181 -13.04 8.70 -2.42
CA CYS A 181 -11.63 8.86 -2.74
C CYS A 181 -11.13 10.26 -2.38
N ALA A 182 -10.01 10.35 -1.66
CA ALA A 182 -9.33 11.62 -1.42
C ALA A 182 -8.90 12.25 -2.76
N GLY A 183 -9.17 13.54 -2.95
CA GLY A 183 -8.94 14.24 -4.22
C GLY A 183 -9.97 13.95 -5.31
N SER A 184 -10.98 13.12 -5.05
CA SER A 184 -12.12 12.88 -5.94
C SER A 184 -11.77 12.24 -7.29
N TYR A 185 -10.79 11.34 -7.32
CA TYR A 185 -10.45 10.56 -8.53
C TYR A 185 -9.99 9.13 -8.20
N MET A 186 -10.23 8.24 -9.16
CA MET A 186 -9.77 6.85 -9.18
C MET A 186 -8.78 6.67 -10.33
N PHE A 187 -7.48 6.74 -10.03
CA PHE A 187 -6.43 6.71 -11.06
C PHE A 187 -6.39 5.38 -11.82
N GLU A 188 -6.73 4.28 -11.15
CA GLU A 188 -6.82 2.92 -11.70
C GLU A 188 -8.04 2.71 -12.63
N ARG A 189 -8.90 3.73 -12.77
CA ARG A 189 -10.07 3.73 -13.65
C ARG A 189 -9.99 4.88 -14.66
N ALA A 190 -11.11 5.53 -14.98
CA ALA A 190 -11.13 6.65 -15.92
C ALA A 190 -10.40 7.90 -15.38
N GLY A 191 -10.13 7.97 -14.09
CA GLY A 191 -9.40 9.08 -13.47
C GLY A 191 -8.01 9.34 -14.05
N VAL A 192 -7.35 8.33 -14.62
CA VAL A 192 -6.05 8.53 -15.30
C VAL A 192 -6.13 9.57 -16.41
N ALA A 193 -7.27 9.71 -17.08
CA ALA A 193 -7.47 10.68 -18.18
C ALA A 193 -7.56 12.15 -17.71
N LEU A 194 -7.63 12.38 -16.41
CA LEU A 194 -7.69 13.73 -15.84
C LEU A 194 -6.32 14.42 -15.75
N PHE A 195 -5.22 13.69 -15.99
CA PHE A 195 -3.88 14.17 -15.72
C PHE A 195 -3.04 14.33 -16.97
N ASP A 196 -2.19 15.38 -16.97
CA ASP A 196 -1.16 15.61 -17.99
C ASP A 196 0.18 15.01 -17.59
N ARG A 197 0.46 14.94 -16.27
CA ARG A 197 1.75 14.52 -15.75
C ARG A 197 1.60 13.85 -14.39
N VAL A 198 2.38 12.80 -14.19
CA VAL A 198 2.49 12.05 -12.94
C VAL A 198 3.96 11.81 -12.66
N GLU A 199 4.42 12.19 -11.47
CA GLU A 199 5.80 12.04 -11.01
C GLU A 199 5.81 11.33 -9.67
N GLY A 200 6.40 10.15 -9.62
CA GLY A 200 6.50 9.32 -8.42
C GLY A 200 7.36 8.10 -8.68
N GLU A 201 7.80 7.44 -7.61
CA GLU A 201 8.65 6.24 -7.69
C GLU A 201 7.83 4.97 -7.89
N ASP A 202 6.62 4.91 -7.36
CA ASP A 202 5.74 3.74 -7.40
C ASP A 202 4.30 4.11 -7.77
N HIS A 203 3.88 3.78 -8.99
CA HIS A 203 2.51 4.07 -9.45
C HIS A 203 1.43 3.39 -8.61
N THR A 204 1.75 2.32 -7.87
CA THR A 204 0.78 1.66 -6.98
C THR A 204 0.50 2.49 -5.73
N ALA A 205 1.40 3.44 -5.39
CA ALA A 205 1.17 4.41 -4.33
C ALA A 205 -0.07 5.28 -4.59
N ILE A 206 -0.34 5.63 -5.87
CA ILE A 206 -1.49 6.44 -6.25
C ILE A 206 -2.81 5.74 -5.88
N VAL A 207 -2.84 4.41 -5.98
CA VAL A 207 -4.00 3.59 -5.64
C VAL A 207 -4.09 3.32 -4.12
N GLY A 208 -3.02 3.63 -3.37
CA GLY A 208 -3.01 3.66 -1.91
C GLY A 208 -2.16 2.59 -1.21
N LEU A 209 -1.28 1.87 -1.95
CA LEU A 209 -0.32 0.93 -1.35
C LEU A 209 0.94 0.80 -2.23
N PRO A 210 2.07 1.48 -1.87
CA PRO A 210 3.31 1.43 -2.64
C PRO A 210 3.96 0.05 -2.55
N LEU A 211 3.71 -0.80 -3.54
CA LEU A 211 4.11 -2.22 -3.51
C LEU A 211 5.61 -2.42 -3.63
N VAL A 212 6.32 -1.57 -4.36
CA VAL A 212 7.77 -1.71 -4.57
C VAL A 212 8.52 -1.67 -3.23
N LYS A 213 8.27 -0.62 -2.43
CA LYS A 213 8.86 -0.49 -1.08
C LYS A 213 8.29 -1.52 -0.11
N LEU A 214 6.97 -1.78 -0.18
CA LEU A 214 6.31 -2.75 0.68
C LEU A 214 6.92 -4.16 0.55
N CYS A 215 7.18 -4.64 -0.67
CA CYS A 215 7.83 -5.94 -0.89
C CYS A 215 9.20 -6.03 -0.23
N GLY A 216 9.98 -4.93 -0.22
CA GLY A 216 11.25 -4.88 0.51
C GLY A 216 11.08 -5.11 2.00
N VAL A 217 10.14 -4.39 2.61
CA VAL A 217 9.83 -4.51 4.04
C VAL A 217 9.28 -5.89 4.38
N LEU A 218 8.35 -6.44 3.58
CA LEU A 218 7.76 -7.76 3.79
C LEU A 218 8.81 -8.87 3.77
N ARG A 219 9.77 -8.84 2.82
CA ARG A 219 10.91 -9.78 2.81
C ARG A 219 11.77 -9.64 4.07
N GLY A 220 12.00 -8.42 4.56
CA GLY A 220 12.75 -8.14 5.79
C GLY A 220 12.13 -8.74 7.04
N VAL A 221 10.80 -8.92 7.07
CA VAL A 221 10.06 -9.54 8.19
C VAL A 221 9.68 -11.01 7.94
N GLY A 222 10.24 -11.63 6.89
CA GLY A 222 10.08 -13.06 6.62
C GLY A 222 8.82 -13.45 5.84
N VAL A 223 8.12 -12.50 5.24
CA VAL A 223 7.01 -12.78 4.32
C VAL A 223 7.58 -13.02 2.91
N GLY A 224 7.31 -14.18 2.32
CA GLY A 224 7.79 -14.57 1.00
C GLY A 224 6.99 -13.87 -0.12
N VAL A 225 7.48 -12.71 -0.62
CA VAL A 225 6.93 -11.94 -1.74
C VAL A 225 7.97 -11.73 -2.83
#